data_e0359d2290da1ee82c7d3a7c2df99ab4
#
_entry.id   e0359d2290da1ee82c7d3a7c2df99ab4
#
_cell.length_a   1.000
_cell.length_b   1.000
_cell.length_c   1.000
_cell.angle_alpha   90.00
_cell.angle_beta   90.00
_cell.angle_gamma   90.00
#
_symmetry.space_group_name_H-M   'P 1'
#
loop_
_entity.id
_entity.type
_entity.pdbx_description
1 polymer ?
#
loop_
_entity_poly.entity_id
_entity_poly.type
_entity_poly.pdbx_seq_one_letter_code
_entity_poly.pdbx_strand_id
1 'polypeptide(L)'
;MAKTAKQVQGDIYQLLKDSVLYTQISGEVYRQGCRPRDSRKEDAVVIFTAGIPDQIQTGVVTVNIFIPDIDPYGNGVHIEDCKRTADVELLAQRWVDSLTAEISCYLFHLQQTICTEAEPSINQHFVVVKLVYEYFGEDDAELNIPQQASVLDESGYQTVMTEDEDIPVTTPIRNT
;
A
#
# COMPACT_ATOMS: atom_id res chain seq x y z
N MET A 1 8.74 -15.59 3.32
CA MET A 1 10.11 -15.05 3.54
C MET A 1 10.04 -13.55 3.76
N ALA A 2 10.80 -13.03 4.74
CA ALA A 2 10.81 -11.58 5.03
C ALA A 2 11.43 -10.81 3.85
N LYS A 3 10.89 -9.63 3.60
CA LYS A 3 11.38 -8.73 2.54
C LYS A 3 12.51 -7.85 3.06
N THR A 4 13.43 -7.52 2.19
CA THR A 4 14.49 -6.53 2.48
C THR A 4 13.92 -5.11 2.50
N ALA A 5 14.65 -4.18 3.12
CA ALA A 5 14.27 -2.77 3.14
C ALA A 5 13.96 -2.21 1.75
N LYS A 6 14.74 -2.62 0.74
CA LYS A 6 14.55 -2.13 -0.63
C LYS A 6 13.32 -2.73 -1.31
N GLN A 7 12.93 -3.94 -0.93
CA GLN A 7 11.72 -4.57 -1.44
C GLN A 7 10.49 -3.89 -0.83
N VAL A 8 10.45 -3.73 0.50
CA VAL A 8 9.35 -3.02 1.17
C VAL A 8 9.22 -1.60 0.62
N GLN A 9 10.34 -0.87 0.50
CA GLN A 9 10.34 0.47 -0.07
C GLN A 9 9.80 0.47 -1.50
N GLY A 10 10.12 -0.57 -2.28
CA GLY A 10 9.65 -0.72 -3.66
C GLY A 10 8.16 -0.96 -3.75
N ASP A 11 7.63 -1.76 -2.85
CA ASP A 11 6.20 -2.06 -2.82
C ASP A 11 5.40 -0.80 -2.48
N ILE A 12 5.82 -0.07 -1.44
CA ILE A 12 5.15 1.19 -1.06
C ILE A 12 5.27 2.24 -2.16
N TYR A 13 6.44 2.29 -2.82
CA TYR A 13 6.64 3.17 -3.97
C TYR A 13 5.61 2.87 -5.07
N GLN A 14 5.36 1.59 -5.35
CA GLN A 14 4.41 1.19 -6.38
C GLN A 14 2.97 1.51 -5.95
N LEU A 15 2.61 1.17 -4.72
CA LEU A 15 1.29 1.49 -4.18
C LEU A 15 1.00 2.99 -4.25
N LEU A 16 2.01 3.83 -4.03
CA LEU A 16 1.85 5.27 -4.13
C LEU A 16 1.73 5.74 -5.58
N LYS A 17 2.52 5.16 -6.48
CA LYS A 17 2.46 5.47 -7.92
C LYS A 17 1.10 5.13 -8.53
N ASP A 18 0.46 4.08 -8.04
CA ASP A 18 -0.83 3.62 -8.57
C ASP A 18 -2.00 4.34 -7.89
N SER A 19 -1.73 5.24 -6.96
CA SER A 19 -2.75 5.91 -6.17
C SER A 19 -3.31 7.18 -6.81
N VAL A 20 -4.51 7.56 -6.34
CA VAL A 20 -5.11 8.85 -6.71
C VAL A 20 -4.24 10.00 -6.20
N LEU A 21 -3.57 9.84 -5.06
CA LEU A 21 -2.69 10.87 -4.50
C LEU A 21 -1.62 11.28 -5.52
N TYR A 22 -0.99 10.31 -6.19
CA TYR A 22 0.04 10.60 -7.19
C TYR A 22 -0.50 11.47 -8.34
N THR A 23 -1.76 11.29 -8.72
CA THR A 23 -2.34 12.07 -9.82
C THR A 23 -2.66 13.52 -9.42
N GLN A 24 -2.58 13.83 -8.14
CA GLN A 24 -2.96 15.14 -7.59
C GLN A 24 -1.73 15.99 -7.20
N ILE A 25 -0.54 15.44 -7.29
CA ILE A 25 0.70 16.17 -7.06
C ILE A 25 1.37 16.54 -8.39
N SER A 26 2.13 17.64 -8.40
CA SER A 26 2.73 18.17 -9.64
C SER A 26 4.07 17.52 -9.99
N GLY A 27 4.63 16.73 -9.09
CA GLY A 27 5.94 16.10 -9.23
C GLY A 27 5.90 14.61 -9.40
N GLU A 28 6.89 13.94 -8.82
CA GLU A 28 7.11 12.52 -9.00
C GLU A 28 7.26 11.82 -7.66
N VAL A 29 7.14 10.48 -7.69
CA VAL A 29 7.45 9.62 -6.53
C VAL A 29 8.89 9.17 -6.64
N TYR A 30 9.62 9.30 -5.56
CA TYR A 30 11.02 8.90 -5.47
C TYR A 30 11.24 7.93 -4.30
N ARG A 31 12.28 7.12 -4.43
CA ARG A 31 12.83 6.38 -3.30
C ARG A 31 13.82 7.29 -2.58
N GLN A 32 14.03 7.03 -1.31
CA GLN A 32 14.99 7.76 -0.48
C GLN A 32 16.34 7.91 -1.18
N GLY A 33 16.82 9.15 -1.26
CA GLY A 33 18.10 9.50 -1.87
C GLY A 33 18.03 9.73 -3.38
N CYS A 34 16.87 9.58 -4.02
CA CYS A 34 16.73 9.71 -5.48
C CYS A 34 16.02 11.01 -5.91
N ARG A 35 15.47 11.78 -4.98
CA ARG A 35 14.81 13.05 -5.30
C ARG A 35 15.86 14.11 -5.68
N PRO A 36 15.68 14.85 -6.79
CA PRO A 36 16.57 15.98 -7.12
C PRO A 36 16.51 17.06 -6.05
N ARG A 37 17.68 17.58 -5.65
CA ARG A 37 17.74 18.54 -4.55
C ARG A 37 17.16 19.90 -4.92
N ASP A 38 17.12 20.20 -6.19
CA ASP A 38 16.64 21.46 -6.75
C ASP A 38 15.21 21.40 -7.24
N SER A 39 14.52 20.29 -7.01
CA SER A 39 13.13 20.15 -7.43
C SER A 39 12.24 21.18 -6.73
N ARG A 40 11.40 21.81 -7.54
CA ARG A 40 10.41 22.79 -7.12
C ARG A 40 9.00 22.25 -7.33
N LYS A 41 8.86 20.92 -7.43
CA LYS A 41 7.58 20.27 -7.62
C LYS A 41 7.14 19.60 -6.34
N GLU A 42 5.89 19.23 -6.30
CA GLU A 42 5.33 18.44 -5.21
C GLU A 42 5.73 16.98 -5.39
N ASP A 43 6.85 16.61 -4.83
CA ASP A 43 7.41 15.27 -4.95
C ASP A 43 7.13 14.46 -3.70
N ALA A 44 6.88 13.18 -3.87
CA ALA A 44 6.74 12.24 -2.77
C ALA A 44 7.98 11.37 -2.65
N VAL A 45 8.50 11.19 -1.44
CA VAL A 45 9.69 10.38 -1.17
C VAL A 45 9.34 9.27 -0.19
N VAL A 46 9.56 8.04 -0.62
CA VAL A 46 9.34 6.84 0.20
C VAL A 46 10.63 6.47 0.93
N ILE A 47 10.55 6.40 2.25
CA ILE A 47 11.69 6.18 3.15
C ILE A 47 11.41 4.93 3.98
N PHE A 48 12.27 3.91 3.89
CA PHE A 48 12.22 2.79 4.82
C PHE A 48 12.85 3.24 6.15
N THR A 49 12.04 3.26 7.21
CA THR A 49 12.47 3.78 8.52
C THR A 49 13.00 2.66 9.41
N ALA A 50 12.30 1.55 9.52
CA ALA A 50 12.65 0.43 10.37
C ALA A 50 11.88 -0.81 9.96
N GLY A 51 12.42 -1.99 10.32
CA GLY A 51 11.74 -3.27 10.14
C GLY A 51 12.31 -4.34 11.03
N ILE A 52 11.44 -5.21 11.49
CA ILE A 52 11.76 -6.36 12.34
C ILE A 52 11.36 -7.61 11.56
N PRO A 53 12.33 -8.43 11.17
CA PRO A 53 12.04 -9.68 10.46
C PRO A 53 11.62 -10.74 11.49
N ASP A 54 10.43 -11.24 11.35
CA ASP A 54 9.85 -12.29 12.16
C ASP A 54 8.90 -13.09 11.25
N GLN A 55 8.13 -14.01 11.84
CA GLN A 55 7.10 -14.78 11.15
C GLN A 55 6.14 -13.84 10.43
N ILE A 56 5.75 -12.78 11.12
CA ILE A 56 5.07 -11.64 10.52
C ILE A 56 6.07 -10.49 10.57
N GLN A 57 6.51 -10.03 9.41
CA GLN A 57 7.45 -8.93 9.36
C GLN A 57 6.72 -7.61 9.63
N THR A 58 7.20 -6.86 10.60
CA THR A 58 6.62 -5.56 10.95
C THR A 58 7.64 -4.45 10.76
N GLY A 59 7.16 -3.22 10.62
CA GLY A 59 8.06 -2.08 10.52
C GLY A 59 7.36 -0.78 10.22
N VAL A 60 8.16 0.23 9.89
CA VAL A 60 7.70 1.58 9.60
C VAL A 60 8.28 2.07 8.28
N VAL A 61 7.42 2.60 7.44
CA VAL A 61 7.78 3.32 6.22
C VAL A 61 7.24 4.74 6.35
N THR A 62 8.07 5.72 6.02
CA THR A 62 7.68 7.13 6.01
C THR A 62 7.55 7.60 4.57
N VAL A 63 6.50 8.32 4.28
CA VAL A 63 6.32 9.02 3.00
C VAL A 63 6.31 10.51 3.31
N ASN A 64 7.25 11.25 2.70
CA ASN A 64 7.32 12.70 2.78
C ASN A 64 6.87 13.28 1.44
N ILE A 65 5.84 14.11 1.46
CA ILE A 65 5.31 14.76 0.25
C ILE A 65 5.70 16.23 0.34
N PHE A 66 6.65 16.62 -0.48
CA PHE A 66 7.22 17.97 -0.50
C PHE A 66 6.30 18.93 -1.24
N ILE A 67 6.16 20.13 -0.71
CA ILE A 67 5.30 21.19 -1.25
C ILE A 67 6.14 22.48 -1.23
N PRO A 68 6.33 23.13 -2.39
CA PRO A 68 7.05 24.39 -2.46
C PRO A 68 6.34 25.50 -1.70
N ASP A 69 7.11 26.27 -0.97
CA ASP A 69 6.63 27.47 -0.30
C ASP A 69 6.29 28.57 -1.32
N ILE A 70 5.44 29.47 -0.94
CA ILE A 70 4.97 30.57 -1.77
C ILE A 70 5.60 31.88 -1.30
N ASP A 71 5.75 32.81 -2.24
CA ASP A 71 6.11 34.21 -1.96
C ASP A 71 4.91 35.11 -2.28
N PRO A 72 3.95 35.24 -1.34
CA PRO A 72 2.70 35.94 -1.60
C PRO A 72 2.86 37.44 -1.75
N TYR A 73 4.03 38.01 -1.37
CA TYR A 73 4.27 39.42 -1.39
C TYR A 73 5.31 39.84 -2.45
N GLY A 74 5.95 38.89 -3.12
CA GLY A 74 6.95 39.14 -4.15
C GLY A 74 8.21 39.79 -3.59
N ASN A 75 8.52 39.54 -2.32
CA ASN A 75 9.64 40.16 -1.63
C ASN A 75 10.80 39.21 -1.34
N GLY A 76 10.72 37.97 -1.84
CA GLY A 76 11.72 36.92 -1.65
C GLY A 76 11.59 36.20 -0.32
N VAL A 77 10.58 36.49 0.48
CA VAL A 77 10.32 35.78 1.73
C VAL A 77 9.29 34.68 1.45
N HIS A 78 9.74 33.44 1.58
CA HIS A 78 8.90 32.27 1.33
C HIS A 78 8.24 31.83 2.63
N ILE A 79 6.97 31.48 2.53
CA ILE A 79 6.15 30.96 3.64
C ILE A 79 5.37 29.74 3.18
N GLU A 80 4.90 28.96 4.12
CA GLU A 80 4.08 27.78 3.86
C GLU A 80 2.82 28.12 3.05
N ASP A 81 2.54 27.32 2.04
CA ASP A 81 1.23 27.33 1.40
C ASP A 81 0.26 26.52 2.27
N CYS A 82 -0.27 27.14 3.32
CA CYS A 82 -1.11 26.47 4.31
C CYS A 82 -2.36 25.83 3.68
N LYS A 83 -2.82 26.35 2.54
CA LYS A 83 -3.98 25.76 1.89
C LYS A 83 -3.58 24.48 1.19
N ARG A 84 -2.47 24.53 0.48
CA ARG A 84 -2.00 23.39 -0.30
C ARG A 84 -1.52 22.25 0.63
N THR A 85 -0.84 22.57 1.72
CA THR A 85 -0.40 21.57 2.69
C THR A 85 -1.61 20.87 3.32
N ALA A 86 -2.67 21.60 3.67
CA ALA A 86 -3.89 21.02 4.20
C ALA A 86 -4.60 20.13 3.16
N ASP A 87 -4.62 20.53 1.90
CA ASP A 87 -5.21 19.73 0.82
C ASP A 87 -4.42 18.41 0.65
N VAL A 88 -3.10 18.47 0.73
CA VAL A 88 -2.24 17.29 0.57
C VAL A 88 -2.31 16.38 1.80
N GLU A 89 -2.47 16.92 3.01
CA GLU A 89 -2.72 16.11 4.21
C GLU A 89 -4.00 15.28 4.04
N LEU A 90 -5.07 15.90 3.52
CA LEU A 90 -6.33 15.22 3.28
C LEU A 90 -6.22 14.17 2.17
N LEU A 91 -5.46 14.44 1.12
CA LEU A 91 -5.21 13.48 0.05
C LEU A 91 -4.40 12.29 0.58
N ALA A 92 -3.42 12.55 1.43
CA ALA A 92 -2.60 11.53 2.06
C ALA A 92 -3.45 10.65 2.99
N GLN A 93 -4.36 11.24 3.76
CA GLN A 93 -5.28 10.47 4.61
C GLN A 93 -6.16 9.55 3.77
N ARG A 94 -6.70 10.04 2.65
CA ARG A 94 -7.54 9.23 1.76
C ARG A 94 -6.75 8.09 1.14
N TRP A 95 -5.49 8.30 0.84
CA TRP A 95 -4.62 7.24 0.34
C TRP A 95 -4.41 6.16 1.39
N VAL A 96 -4.11 6.55 2.62
CA VAL A 96 -3.95 5.60 3.73
C VAL A 96 -5.24 4.80 3.95
N ASP A 97 -6.38 5.48 3.92
CA ASP A 97 -7.68 4.82 4.08
C ASP A 97 -7.90 3.78 2.97
N SER A 98 -7.43 4.05 1.76
CA SER A 98 -7.54 3.08 0.67
C SER A 98 -6.65 1.86 0.86
N LEU A 99 -5.48 2.03 1.45
CA LEU A 99 -4.55 0.91 1.73
C LEU A 99 -5.14 -0.07 2.75
N THR A 100 -5.97 0.42 3.67
CA THR A 100 -6.58 -0.43 4.70
C THR A 100 -7.82 -1.15 4.20
N ALA A 101 -8.34 -0.75 3.05
CA ALA A 101 -9.55 -1.32 2.48
C ALA A 101 -9.25 -2.49 1.52
N GLU A 102 -8.03 -2.61 1.06
CA GLU A 102 -7.66 -3.64 0.09
C GLU A 102 -7.10 -4.87 0.78
N ILE A 103 -7.50 -6.03 0.29
CA ILE A 103 -6.93 -7.30 0.75
C ILE A 103 -5.59 -7.47 0.06
N SER A 104 -4.53 -7.50 0.84
CA SER A 104 -3.18 -7.69 0.33
C SER A 104 -2.33 -8.48 1.34
N CYS A 105 -1.10 -8.79 0.96
CA CYS A 105 -0.12 -9.39 1.86
C CYS A 105 0.40 -8.40 2.90
N TYR A 106 -0.07 -7.17 2.89
CA TYR A 106 0.25 -6.14 3.86
C TYR A 106 -0.99 -5.67 4.62
N LEU A 107 -0.80 -5.34 5.89
CA LEU A 107 -1.73 -4.56 6.68
C LEU A 107 -1.03 -3.25 7.05
N PHE A 108 -1.71 -2.13 6.85
CA PHE A 108 -1.15 -0.81 7.13
C PHE A 108 -1.99 -0.07 8.16
N HIS A 109 -1.31 0.73 9.00
CA HIS A 109 -1.98 1.73 9.83
C HIS A 109 -1.05 2.91 10.11
N LEU A 110 -1.62 4.05 10.45
CA LEU A 110 -0.83 5.22 10.79
C LEU A 110 -0.13 5.04 12.14
N GLN A 111 1.15 5.39 12.21
CA GLN A 111 1.91 5.44 13.45
C GLN A 111 1.58 6.72 14.23
N GLN A 112 1.27 7.78 13.54
CA GLN A 112 0.94 9.09 14.10
C GLN A 112 -0.01 9.85 13.18
N THR A 113 -0.61 10.91 13.68
CA THR A 113 -1.39 11.82 12.84
C THR A 113 -0.50 12.37 11.72
N ILE A 114 -1.06 12.46 10.51
CA ILE A 114 -0.41 13.09 9.37
C ILE A 114 -0.21 14.57 9.73
N CYS A 115 0.96 15.08 9.48
CA CYS A 115 1.31 16.45 9.83
C CYS A 115 2.28 17.05 8.80
N THR A 116 2.40 18.36 8.81
CA THR A 116 3.31 19.11 7.95
C THR A 116 4.52 19.59 8.75
N GLU A 117 5.69 19.44 8.19
CA GLU A 117 6.96 19.89 8.75
C GLU A 117 7.67 20.80 7.76
N ALA A 118 8.51 21.70 8.28
CA ALA A 118 9.25 22.66 7.46
C ALA A 118 10.59 22.11 7.01
N GLU A 119 10.99 22.39 5.77
CA GLU A 119 12.35 22.19 5.24
C GLU A 119 12.89 23.53 4.73
N PRO A 120 13.32 24.40 5.66
CA PRO A 120 13.73 25.77 5.31
C PRO A 120 14.95 25.83 4.39
N SER A 121 15.76 24.77 4.35
CA SER A 121 16.99 24.76 3.55
C SER A 121 16.70 24.83 2.05
N ILE A 122 15.49 24.50 1.64
CA ILE A 122 15.06 24.48 0.24
C ILE A 122 13.77 25.28 0.01
N ASN A 123 13.30 26.01 0.99
CA ASN A 123 12.05 26.78 0.97
C ASN A 123 10.88 25.87 0.59
N GLN A 124 10.69 24.83 1.36
CA GLN A 124 9.60 23.89 1.19
C GLN A 124 9.08 23.43 2.54
N HIS A 125 7.86 22.97 2.56
CA HIS A 125 7.28 22.17 3.62
C HIS A 125 7.03 20.76 3.09
N PHE A 126 6.87 19.79 3.97
CA PHE A 126 6.50 18.44 3.55
C PHE A 126 5.50 17.80 4.51
N VAL A 127 4.53 17.13 3.93
CA VAL A 127 3.54 16.35 4.65
C VAL A 127 4.17 15.00 4.99
N VAL A 128 4.12 14.63 6.26
CA VAL A 128 4.71 13.39 6.79
C VAL A 128 3.63 12.35 7.01
N VAL A 129 3.78 11.22 6.36
CA VAL A 129 2.91 10.04 6.54
C VAL A 129 3.77 8.91 7.06
N LYS A 130 3.58 8.50 8.31
CA LYS A 130 4.29 7.35 8.89
C LYS A 130 3.34 6.16 8.94
N LEU A 131 3.66 5.15 8.17
CA LEU A 131 2.89 3.92 8.08
C LEU A 131 3.61 2.80 8.83
N VAL A 132 2.94 2.22 9.79
CA VAL A 132 3.33 0.92 10.32
C VAL A 132 2.79 -0.11 9.34
N TYR A 133 3.60 -1.08 9.00
CA TYR A 133 3.19 -2.20 8.15
C TYR A 133 3.39 -3.53 8.87
N GLU A 134 2.52 -4.46 8.55
CA GLU A 134 2.66 -5.88 8.85
C GLU A 134 2.63 -6.62 7.51
N TYR A 135 3.63 -7.47 7.27
CA TYR A 135 3.74 -8.25 6.04
C TYR A 135 3.65 -9.73 6.38
N PHE A 136 2.65 -10.38 5.84
CA PHE A 136 2.32 -11.77 6.15
C PHE A 136 2.98 -12.80 5.23
N GLY A 137 3.66 -12.36 4.17
CA GLY A 137 4.24 -13.23 3.16
C GLY A 137 3.30 -13.43 1.97
N GLU A 138 3.87 -13.84 0.86
CA GLU A 138 3.08 -14.01 -0.36
C GLU A 138 2.30 -15.32 -0.31
N ASP A 139 2.85 -16.34 0.35
CA ASP A 139 2.21 -17.65 0.46
C ASP A 139 0.92 -17.56 1.29
N ASP A 140 0.90 -16.66 2.29
CA ASP A 140 -0.28 -16.50 3.14
C ASP A 140 -1.41 -15.73 2.43
N ALA A 141 -1.10 -15.01 1.37
CA ALA A 141 -2.12 -14.32 0.59
C ALA A 141 -2.94 -15.33 -0.23
N GLU A 142 -2.33 -16.44 -0.65
CA GLU A 142 -3.05 -17.50 -1.34
C GLU A 142 -3.91 -18.30 -0.36
N LEU A 143 -3.49 -18.40 0.90
CA LEU A 143 -4.27 -19.08 1.93
C LEU A 143 -5.56 -18.35 2.30
N ASN A 144 -5.63 -17.06 2.00
CA ASN A 144 -6.84 -16.27 2.24
C ASN A 144 -7.83 -16.30 1.05
N ILE A 145 -7.47 -16.91 -0.05
CA ILE A 145 -8.45 -17.24 -1.08
C ILE A 145 -9.30 -18.34 -0.45
N PRO A 146 -10.59 -18.12 -0.31
CA PRO A 146 -11.43 -19.09 0.34
C PRO A 146 -11.28 -20.45 -0.33
N GLN A 147 -10.54 -21.32 0.32
CA GLN A 147 -10.49 -22.73 -0.09
C GLN A 147 -11.86 -23.39 -0.06
N GLN A 148 -12.82 -22.70 0.56
CA GLN A 148 -14.20 -23.14 0.56
C GLN A 148 -14.71 -23.39 -0.85
N ALA A 149 -14.28 -22.57 -1.79
CA ALA A 149 -14.70 -22.75 -3.17
C ALA A 149 -14.17 -24.07 -3.74
N SER A 150 -12.91 -24.37 -3.48
CA SER A 150 -12.35 -25.63 -3.96
C SER A 150 -12.90 -26.84 -3.20
N VAL A 151 -13.16 -26.67 -1.92
CA VAL A 151 -13.77 -27.73 -1.13
C VAL A 151 -15.22 -27.99 -1.60
N LEU A 152 -15.94 -26.92 -1.89
CA LEU A 152 -17.30 -27.05 -2.41
C LEU A 152 -17.30 -27.66 -3.80
N ASP A 153 -16.31 -27.33 -4.60
CA ASP A 153 -16.20 -27.92 -5.92
C ASP A 153 -15.92 -29.41 -5.83
N GLU A 154 -15.10 -29.81 -4.89
CA GLU A 154 -14.86 -31.21 -4.69
C GLU A 154 -16.10 -31.94 -4.20
N SER A 155 -16.81 -31.33 -3.28
CA SER A 155 -18.04 -31.95 -2.83
C SER A 155 -19.09 -31.96 -3.92
N GLY A 156 -19.07 -30.93 -4.72
CA GLY A 156 -19.95 -30.89 -5.87
C GLY A 156 -19.64 -31.97 -6.85
N TYR A 157 -18.36 -32.24 -6.88
CA TYR A 157 -18.00 -33.19 -7.76
C TYR A 157 -18.36 -34.50 -7.27
N GLN A 158 -18.24 -34.78 -6.23
CA GLN A 158 -18.44 -35.97 -5.84
C GLN A 158 -19.63 -36.37 -5.77
N THR A 159 -19.98 -35.80 -5.58
CA THR A 159 -21.03 -36.25 -5.42
C THR A 159 -21.54 -36.75 -6.45
N VAL A 160 -21.10 -36.75 -6.78
CA VAL A 160 -21.42 -37.18 -7.41
C VAL A 160 -21.26 -38.17 -7.82
N MET A 161 -21.12 -38.28 -7.44
CA MET A 161 -21.05 -39.05 -7.72
C MET A 161 -21.52 -39.78 -7.87
N THR A 162 -21.66 -39.53 -7.87
CA THR A 162 -22.06 -40.09 -8.03
C THR A 162 -22.38 -40.95 -8.11
N GLU A 163 -22.26 -41.09 -7.83
CA GLU A 163 -22.36 -41.86 -7.85
C GLU A 163 -23.00 -42.58 -7.97
N ASP A 164 -23.20 -42.39 -7.87
CA ASP A 164 -23.75 -43.05 -7.85
C ASP A 164 -24.29 -43.64 -8.53
N GLU A 165 -23.99 -43.30 -8.85
CA GLU A 165 -24.16 -43.71 -9.47
C GLU A 165 -24.02 -44.65 -9.78
N ASP A 166 -23.88 -44.73 -9.53
CA ASP A 166 -23.72 -45.41 -9.78
C ASP A 166 -24.04 -46.44 -9.92
N ILE A 167 -24.02 -46.28 -9.58
CA ILE A 167 -24.26 -47.11 -9.57
C ILE A 167 -25.11 -47.71 -9.93
N PRO A 168 -25.41 -47.47 -10.14
CA PRO A 168 -26.15 -48.05 -10.43
C PRO A 168 -26.18 -48.76 -11.17
N VAL A 169 -25.64 -48.63 -11.17
CA VAL A 169 -25.64 -49.24 -11.73
C VAL A 169 -25.84 -50.17 -12.10
N THR A 170 -25.82 -50.18 -11.93
CA THR A 170 -25.90 -50.96 -12.19
C THR A 170 -26.30 -51.92 -12.52
N THR A 171 -26.27 -52.01 -12.44
CA THR A 171 -26.45 -52.92 -12.61
C THR A 171 -27.10 -53.74 -13.09
N PRO A 172 -27.10 -54.02 -13.49
CA PRO A 172 -27.64 -54.75 -13.97
C PRO A 172 -27.76 -55.87 -14.30
N ILE A 173 -27.83 -56.20 -14.26
CA ILE A 173 -27.89 -57.10 -14.52
C ILE A 173 -28.47 -57.98 -14.68
N ARG A 174 -28.59 -58.27 -14.96
CA ARG A 174 -28.94 -59.23 -15.04
C ARG A 174 -29.43 -60.18 -15.42
N ASN A 175 -29.37 -60.28 -15.66
CA ASN A 175 -29.71 -61.09 -15.97
C ASN A 175 -30.14 -62.22 -16.18
N THR A 176 -30.13 -62.37 -16.14
CA THR A 176 -30.45 -63.41 -16.36
C THR A 176 -30.93 -64.07 -16.80
#